data_3737e4defbc628539914d6fc818d351d
#
_entry.id   3737e4defbc628539914d6fc818d351d
#
_cell.length_a   1.000
_cell.length_b   1.000
_cell.length_c   1.000
_cell.angle_alpha   90.00
_cell.angle_beta   90.00
_cell.angle_gamma   90.00
#
_symmetry.space_group_name_H-M   'P 1'
#
loop_
_entity.id
_entity.type
_entity.pdbx_description
1 polymer ?
#
loop_
_entity_poly.entity_id
_entity_poly.type
_entity_poly.pdbx_seq_one_letter_code
_entity_poly.pdbx_strand_id
1 'polypeptide(L)'
;MRKAFFIDRDGTVNVEVDYLHRPEDVILIEGLGEALGKIHAAGYLAVVISNQSGVARGMYTMQDVKAVEDRICELLRQSGSDVPDAFYYCPHHKKGIVPELAVDCDCRKPKPGMFLQAVRDLEIDSAQSFMIGDRMSDLHGGMAAGCANAVLVLTGYGENDAETARSEGFPVKPSVLEAVEFLLGK
;
A
#
# COMPACT_ATOMS: atom_id res chain seq x y z
N MET A 1 5.18 -6.60 20.56
CA MET A 1 5.23 -5.96 19.23
C MET A 1 3.85 -6.03 18.61
N ARG A 2 3.47 -5.02 17.82
CA ARG A 2 2.19 -4.92 17.12
C ARG A 2 2.23 -5.72 15.83
N LYS A 3 1.07 -6.06 15.27
CA LYS A 3 0.95 -6.73 13.96
C LYS A 3 0.32 -5.77 12.96
N ALA A 4 0.65 -5.86 11.67
CA ALA A 4 0.13 -4.96 10.67
C ALA A 4 -0.29 -5.67 9.37
N PHE A 5 -1.26 -5.08 8.70
CA PHE A 5 -1.46 -5.21 7.27
C PHE A 5 -0.78 -4.02 6.60
N PHE A 6 0.26 -4.28 5.85
CA PHE A 6 0.81 -3.31 4.91
C PHE A 6 -0.03 -3.34 3.64
N ILE A 7 -0.44 -2.18 3.16
CA ILE A 7 -1.40 -2.07 2.04
C ILE A 7 -0.83 -1.05 1.05
N ASP A 8 -0.76 -1.41 -0.24
CA ASP A 8 -0.43 -0.41 -1.26
C ASP A 8 -1.56 0.62 -1.39
N ARG A 9 -1.24 1.80 -1.91
CA ARG A 9 -2.23 2.87 -2.06
C ARG A 9 -2.97 2.77 -3.39
N ASP A 10 -2.27 3.02 -4.48
CA ASP A 10 -2.85 3.15 -5.82
C ASP A 10 -3.18 1.76 -6.38
N GLY A 11 -4.44 1.53 -6.75
CA GLY A 11 -4.95 0.23 -7.16
C GLY A 11 -5.40 -0.69 -6.02
N THR A 12 -5.16 -0.34 -4.75
CA THR A 12 -5.52 -1.18 -3.58
C THR A 12 -6.38 -0.42 -2.56
N VAL A 13 -5.99 0.78 -2.15
CA VAL A 13 -6.77 1.70 -1.29
C VAL A 13 -7.70 2.56 -2.14
N ASN A 14 -7.16 3.15 -3.19
CA ASN A 14 -7.92 3.94 -4.17
C ASN A 14 -7.78 3.37 -5.58
N VAL A 15 -8.75 3.69 -6.43
CA VAL A 15 -8.71 3.35 -7.85
C VAL A 15 -7.44 3.94 -8.46
N GLU A 16 -6.71 3.12 -9.25
CA GLU A 16 -5.52 3.57 -9.97
C GLU A 16 -5.90 4.59 -11.05
N VAL A 17 -5.29 5.74 -10.95
CA VAL A 17 -5.25 6.74 -12.02
C VAL A 17 -3.80 7.19 -12.14
N ASP A 18 -3.25 7.21 -13.34
CA ASP A 18 -1.85 7.53 -13.54
C ASP A 18 -1.44 8.80 -12.79
N TYR A 19 -0.53 8.64 -11.80
CA TYR A 19 0.00 9.74 -10.98
C TYR A 19 -1.06 10.55 -10.23
N LEU A 20 -1.94 9.87 -9.49
CA LEU A 20 -2.94 10.52 -8.62
C LEU A 20 -2.29 11.53 -7.66
N HIS A 21 -2.65 12.81 -7.82
CA HIS A 21 -2.14 13.92 -7.02
C HIS A 21 -3.20 14.98 -6.68
N ARG A 22 -4.40 14.88 -7.23
CA ARG A 22 -5.51 15.79 -6.98
C ARG A 22 -6.53 15.14 -6.05
N PRO A 23 -6.85 15.76 -4.91
CA PRO A 23 -7.82 15.20 -3.95
C PRO A 23 -9.20 14.89 -4.55
N GLU A 24 -9.66 15.70 -5.51
CA GLU A 24 -10.94 15.52 -6.18
C GLU A 24 -11.01 14.27 -7.06
N ASP A 25 -9.87 13.72 -7.48
CA ASP A 25 -9.80 12.52 -8.32
C ASP A 25 -9.74 11.23 -7.48
N VAL A 26 -9.76 11.33 -6.15
CA VAL A 26 -9.72 10.18 -5.25
C VAL A 26 -11.04 9.42 -5.29
N ILE A 27 -10.98 8.15 -5.70
CA ILE A 27 -12.09 7.19 -5.63
C ILE A 27 -11.59 6.00 -4.82
N LEU A 28 -12.24 5.70 -3.69
CA LEU A 28 -11.87 4.56 -2.85
C LEU A 28 -12.25 3.24 -3.53
N ILE A 29 -11.43 2.20 -3.33
CA ILE A 29 -11.78 0.83 -3.72
C ILE A 29 -12.99 0.37 -2.91
N GLU A 30 -13.93 -0.28 -3.58
CA GLU A 30 -15.11 -0.89 -2.95
C GLU A 30 -14.69 -1.92 -1.89
N GLY A 31 -15.38 -1.91 -0.74
CA GLY A 31 -15.05 -2.79 0.38
C GLY A 31 -13.88 -2.35 1.26
N LEU A 32 -13.15 -1.27 0.91
CA LEU A 32 -12.00 -0.81 1.71
C LEU A 32 -12.37 -0.52 3.17
N GLY A 33 -13.48 0.19 3.41
CA GLY A 33 -13.92 0.52 4.77
C GLY A 33 -14.20 -0.72 5.61
N GLU A 34 -14.84 -1.74 5.03
CA GLU A 34 -15.07 -3.03 5.68
C GLU A 34 -13.76 -3.78 5.95
N ALA A 35 -12.83 -3.77 4.98
CA ALA A 35 -11.51 -4.36 5.14
C ALA A 35 -10.75 -3.75 6.33
N LEU A 36 -10.71 -2.42 6.45
CA LEU A 36 -10.07 -1.71 7.57
C LEU A 36 -10.71 -2.08 8.91
N GLY A 37 -12.04 -2.11 8.98
CA GLY A 37 -12.75 -2.55 10.19
C GLY A 37 -12.40 -3.99 10.60
N LYS A 38 -12.28 -4.93 9.65
CA LYS A 38 -11.85 -6.30 9.92
C LYS A 38 -10.39 -6.38 10.41
N ILE A 39 -9.51 -5.59 9.83
CA ILE A 39 -8.08 -5.48 10.24
C ILE A 39 -8.00 -5.02 11.70
N HIS A 40 -8.65 -3.92 12.05
CA HIS A 40 -8.64 -3.37 13.41
C HIS A 40 -9.33 -4.29 14.42
N ALA A 41 -10.47 -4.87 14.06
CA ALA A 41 -11.17 -5.84 14.92
C ALA A 41 -10.32 -7.09 15.22
N ALA A 42 -9.39 -7.46 14.33
CA ALA A 42 -8.45 -8.56 14.54
C ALA A 42 -7.17 -8.13 15.30
N GLY A 43 -7.08 -6.86 15.71
CA GLY A 43 -5.94 -6.32 16.46
C GLY A 43 -4.69 -6.02 15.64
N TYR A 44 -4.84 -5.82 14.33
CA TYR A 44 -3.77 -5.39 13.45
C TYR A 44 -3.83 -3.89 13.19
N LEU A 45 -2.68 -3.30 12.86
CA LEU A 45 -2.61 -1.98 12.25
C LEU A 45 -2.87 -2.08 10.74
N ALA A 46 -3.45 -1.03 10.17
CA ALA A 46 -3.51 -0.81 8.73
C ALA A 46 -2.48 0.25 8.34
N VAL A 47 -1.42 -0.13 7.62
CA VAL A 47 -0.30 0.75 7.28
C VAL A 47 -0.16 0.84 5.77
N VAL A 48 -0.34 2.04 5.22
CA VAL A 48 -0.22 2.27 3.77
C VAL A 48 1.24 2.49 3.38
N ILE A 49 1.71 1.75 2.36
CA ILE A 49 3.09 1.77 1.85
C ILE A 49 3.07 2.06 0.34
N SER A 50 3.43 3.26 -0.11
CA SER A 50 3.26 3.64 -1.50
C SER A 50 4.50 4.23 -2.19
N ASN A 51 4.75 3.81 -3.43
CA ASN A 51 5.74 4.41 -4.34
C ASN A 51 5.14 5.62 -5.04
N GLN A 52 5.66 6.83 -4.76
CA GLN A 52 5.19 8.10 -5.31
C GLN A 52 6.23 8.74 -6.24
N SER A 53 6.58 8.04 -7.31
CA SER A 53 7.63 8.46 -8.24
C SER A 53 7.34 9.75 -9.04
N GLY A 54 6.08 10.18 -9.10
CA GLY A 54 5.69 11.44 -9.72
C GLY A 54 6.38 12.64 -9.08
N VAL A 55 6.71 12.55 -7.76
CA VAL A 55 7.46 13.60 -7.06
C VAL A 55 8.87 13.74 -7.65
N ALA A 56 9.63 12.65 -7.80
CA ALA A 56 10.94 12.68 -8.43
C ALA A 56 10.87 13.10 -9.91
N ARG A 57 9.75 12.86 -10.58
CA ARG A 57 9.50 13.27 -11.97
C ARG A 57 9.03 14.72 -12.09
N GLY A 58 8.88 15.46 -10.98
CA GLY A 58 8.42 16.85 -10.98
C GLY A 58 6.97 17.05 -11.42
N MET A 59 6.15 15.99 -11.36
CA MET A 59 4.74 16.03 -11.77
C MET A 59 3.83 16.60 -10.67
N TYR A 60 4.19 16.36 -9.41
CA TYR A 60 3.51 16.85 -8.21
C TYR A 60 4.48 16.82 -7.03
N THR A 61 4.06 17.37 -5.90
CA THR A 61 4.88 17.52 -4.68
C THR A 61 4.48 16.53 -3.59
N MET A 62 5.29 16.41 -2.54
CA MET A 62 4.90 15.67 -1.33
C MET A 62 3.70 16.29 -0.60
N GLN A 63 3.46 17.60 -0.79
CA GLN A 63 2.26 18.26 -0.26
C GLN A 63 1.00 17.77 -0.98
N ASP A 64 1.07 17.54 -2.30
CA ASP A 64 -0.04 16.96 -3.07
C ASP A 64 -0.30 15.51 -2.64
N VAL A 65 0.76 14.72 -2.40
CA VAL A 65 0.63 13.36 -1.83
C VAL A 65 -0.11 13.39 -0.49
N LYS A 66 0.25 14.34 0.39
CA LYS A 66 -0.42 14.51 1.68
C LYS A 66 -1.89 14.95 1.53
N ALA A 67 -2.20 15.81 0.57
CA ALA A 67 -3.57 16.24 0.30
C ALA A 67 -4.46 15.06 -0.18
N VAL A 68 -3.90 14.14 -0.99
CA VAL A 68 -4.58 12.90 -1.39
C VAL A 68 -4.80 11.98 -0.18
N GLU A 69 -3.81 11.82 0.70
CA GLU A 69 -3.94 11.06 1.96
C GLU A 69 -5.08 11.62 2.83
N ASP A 70 -5.08 12.93 3.04
CA ASP A 70 -6.11 13.61 3.83
C ASP A 70 -7.51 13.38 3.24
N ARG A 71 -7.62 13.39 1.92
CA ARG A 71 -8.88 13.12 1.21
C ARG A 71 -9.33 11.67 1.36
N ILE A 72 -8.42 10.70 1.28
CA ILE A 72 -8.72 9.28 1.55
C ILE A 72 -9.31 9.13 2.96
N CYS A 73 -8.64 9.69 3.96
CA CYS A 73 -9.10 9.65 5.35
C CYS A 73 -10.44 10.38 5.56
N GLU A 74 -10.65 11.49 4.87
CA GLU A 74 -11.92 12.22 4.91
C GLU A 74 -13.08 11.37 4.37
N LEU A 75 -12.92 10.77 3.20
CA LEU A 75 -13.94 9.92 2.56
C LEU A 75 -14.30 8.71 3.44
N LEU A 76 -13.29 8.05 4.02
CA LEU A 76 -13.51 6.94 4.96
C LEU A 76 -14.30 7.38 6.19
N ARG A 77 -13.95 8.52 6.82
CA ARG A 77 -14.69 9.05 7.97
C ARG A 77 -16.13 9.43 7.60
N GLN A 78 -16.35 10.02 6.43
CA GLN A 78 -17.68 10.38 5.94
C GLN A 78 -18.59 9.16 5.74
N SER A 79 -18.01 8.00 5.38
CA SER A 79 -18.73 6.73 5.28
C SER A 79 -18.89 6.01 6.63
N GLY A 80 -18.36 6.55 7.72
CA GLY A 80 -18.37 5.91 9.04
C GLY A 80 -17.38 4.76 9.19
N SER A 81 -16.39 4.69 8.29
CA SER A 81 -15.36 3.65 8.28
C SER A 81 -14.13 4.05 9.09
N ASP A 82 -13.35 3.04 9.50
CA ASP A 82 -12.01 3.23 10.05
C ASP A 82 -11.06 3.83 8.99
N VAL A 83 -9.98 4.46 9.46
CA VAL A 83 -8.91 4.98 8.60
C VAL A 83 -7.62 4.21 8.84
N PRO A 84 -6.67 4.20 7.87
CA PRO A 84 -5.33 3.66 8.11
C PRO A 84 -4.62 4.34 9.29
N ASP A 85 -3.82 3.57 10.03
CA ASP A 85 -3.07 4.06 11.20
C ASP A 85 -1.85 4.89 10.80
N ALA A 86 -1.25 4.62 9.65
CA ALA A 86 -0.09 5.34 9.14
C ALA A 86 0.07 5.21 7.63
N PHE A 87 0.83 6.17 7.06
CA PHE A 87 1.18 6.21 5.64
C PHE A 87 2.68 6.43 5.48
N TYR A 88 3.31 5.66 4.60
CA TYR A 88 4.72 5.77 4.24
C TYR A 88 4.86 5.88 2.73
N TYR A 89 5.72 6.79 2.29
CA TYR A 89 5.89 7.11 0.88
C TYR A 89 7.35 7.07 0.44
N CYS A 90 7.59 6.56 -0.76
CA CYS A 90 8.86 6.73 -1.43
C CYS A 90 8.71 7.73 -2.59
N PRO A 91 9.27 8.94 -2.49
CA PRO A 91 9.21 9.93 -3.57
C PRO A 91 10.26 9.69 -4.66
N HIS A 92 11.21 8.79 -4.45
CA HIS A 92 12.40 8.63 -5.27
C HIS A 92 12.18 7.85 -6.54
N HIS A 93 12.92 8.20 -7.59
CA HIS A 93 13.01 7.39 -8.80
C HIS A 93 14.29 7.74 -9.57
N LYS A 94 15.15 6.75 -9.87
CA LYS A 94 16.44 6.95 -10.55
C LYS A 94 16.37 7.63 -11.93
N LYS A 95 15.19 7.68 -12.56
CA LYS A 95 14.92 8.43 -13.80
C LYS A 95 14.11 9.71 -13.51
N GLY A 96 14.17 10.22 -12.30
CA GLY A 96 13.56 11.50 -11.93
C GLY A 96 14.28 12.69 -12.55
N ILE A 97 13.60 13.85 -12.58
CA ILE A 97 14.18 15.13 -13.02
C ILE A 97 14.50 16.06 -11.84
N VAL A 98 13.96 15.75 -10.65
CA VAL A 98 14.28 16.48 -9.42
C VAL A 98 15.58 15.90 -8.86
N PRO A 99 16.70 16.65 -8.86
CA PRO A 99 18.03 16.09 -8.59
C PRO A 99 18.16 15.34 -7.27
N GLU A 100 17.56 15.89 -6.19
CA GLU A 100 17.64 15.33 -4.84
C GLU A 100 16.84 14.02 -4.69
N LEU A 101 15.88 13.78 -5.60
CA LEU A 101 15.01 12.60 -5.61
C LEU A 101 15.33 11.61 -6.73
N ALA A 102 16.24 12.00 -7.64
CA ALA A 102 16.68 11.16 -8.77
C ALA A 102 17.75 10.14 -8.34
N VAL A 103 17.43 9.33 -7.33
CA VAL A 103 18.35 8.39 -6.68
C VAL A 103 17.82 6.96 -6.69
N ASP A 104 18.74 6.00 -6.58
CA ASP A 104 18.42 4.59 -6.28
C ASP A 104 18.40 4.42 -4.74
N CYS A 105 17.23 4.61 -4.15
CA CYS A 105 17.03 4.55 -2.70
C CYS A 105 16.71 3.12 -2.23
N ASP A 106 16.75 2.89 -0.92
CA ASP A 106 16.34 1.62 -0.30
C ASP A 106 14.86 1.58 0.07
N CYS A 107 14.14 2.72 0.00
CA CYS A 107 12.72 2.79 0.35
C CYS A 107 11.78 2.37 -0.77
N ARG A 108 12.19 2.46 -2.06
CA ARG A 108 11.31 2.14 -3.18
C ARG A 108 11.05 0.64 -3.32
N LYS A 109 9.77 0.21 -3.23
CA LYS A 109 9.35 -1.18 -3.52
C LYS A 109 9.87 -1.63 -4.89
N PRO A 110 10.47 -2.82 -5.06
CA PRO A 110 10.41 -3.96 -4.12
C PRO A 110 11.45 -3.94 -2.98
N LYS A 111 12.25 -2.89 -2.81
CA LYS A 111 13.15 -2.78 -1.66
C LYS A 111 12.35 -2.53 -0.37
N PRO A 112 12.78 -3.09 0.78
CA PRO A 112 11.97 -3.11 2.01
C PRO A 112 12.03 -1.84 2.86
N GLY A 113 12.74 -0.79 2.45
CA GLY A 113 13.09 0.32 3.34
C GLY A 113 11.91 1.05 3.98
N MET A 114 10.79 1.28 3.24
CA MET A 114 9.57 1.87 3.83
C MET A 114 8.92 0.95 4.87
N PHE A 115 8.88 -0.35 4.60
CA PHE A 115 8.36 -1.35 5.55
C PHE A 115 9.20 -1.37 6.83
N LEU A 116 10.53 -1.41 6.68
CA LEU A 116 11.46 -1.42 7.82
C LEU A 116 11.40 -0.11 8.61
N GLN A 117 11.09 1.01 7.98
CA GLN A 117 10.82 2.27 8.67
C GLN A 117 9.54 2.15 9.51
N ALA A 118 8.44 1.70 8.92
CA ALA A 118 7.18 1.49 9.64
C ALA A 118 7.32 0.49 10.80
N VAL A 119 8.09 -0.58 10.58
CA VAL A 119 8.42 -1.59 11.62
C VAL A 119 9.08 -0.93 12.83
N ARG A 120 10.06 -0.05 12.62
CA ARG A 120 10.73 0.67 13.72
C ARG A 120 9.82 1.69 14.39
N ASP A 121 9.15 2.52 13.59
CA ASP A 121 8.36 3.65 14.08
C ASP A 121 7.12 3.20 14.88
N LEU A 122 6.52 2.06 14.50
CA LEU A 122 5.28 1.53 15.06
C LEU A 122 5.48 0.25 15.90
N GLU A 123 6.72 -0.19 16.11
CA GLU A 123 7.08 -1.41 16.86
C GLU A 123 6.38 -2.68 16.33
N ILE A 124 6.37 -2.85 14.98
CA ILE A 124 5.69 -3.94 14.30
C ILE A 124 6.54 -5.21 14.30
N ASP A 125 5.90 -6.36 14.45
CA ASP A 125 6.44 -7.69 14.17
C ASP A 125 6.12 -8.08 12.72
N SER A 126 7.11 -7.98 11.84
CA SER A 126 6.93 -8.33 10.43
C SER A 126 6.53 -9.78 10.24
N ALA A 127 7.08 -10.70 11.06
CA ALA A 127 6.81 -12.14 10.93
C ALA A 127 5.35 -12.52 11.26
N GLN A 128 4.58 -11.62 11.84
CA GLN A 128 3.15 -11.73 12.08
C GLN A 128 2.31 -10.76 11.25
N SER A 129 2.93 -10.11 10.27
CA SER A 129 2.30 -9.07 9.44
C SER A 129 2.17 -9.54 8.00
N PHE A 130 1.34 -8.86 7.23
CA PHE A 130 0.99 -9.23 5.87
C PHE A 130 1.15 -8.04 4.90
N MET A 131 1.33 -8.33 3.60
CA MET A 131 1.30 -7.31 2.54
C MET A 131 0.14 -7.58 1.56
N ILE A 132 -0.56 -6.53 1.18
CA ILE A 132 -1.59 -6.54 0.14
C ILE A 132 -1.26 -5.44 -0.88
N GLY A 133 -1.18 -5.79 -2.15
CA GLY A 133 -0.92 -4.84 -3.23
C GLY A 133 -1.32 -5.38 -4.60
N ASP A 134 -1.32 -4.51 -5.60
CA ASP A 134 -1.71 -4.82 -6.97
C ASP A 134 -0.51 -5.11 -7.89
N ARG A 135 0.73 -5.07 -7.35
CA ARG A 135 1.95 -5.31 -8.11
C ARG A 135 2.89 -6.31 -7.46
N MET A 136 3.66 -7.02 -8.28
CA MET A 136 4.73 -7.90 -7.78
C MET A 136 5.75 -7.17 -6.90
N SER A 137 6.01 -5.88 -7.17
CA SER A 137 6.91 -5.08 -6.33
C SER A 137 6.43 -4.92 -4.90
N ASP A 138 5.12 -4.95 -4.67
CA ASP A 138 4.52 -4.86 -3.34
C ASP A 138 4.77 -6.15 -2.58
N LEU A 139 4.44 -7.28 -3.22
CA LEU A 139 4.61 -8.61 -2.64
C LEU A 139 6.08 -8.86 -2.30
N HIS A 140 6.98 -8.64 -3.24
CA HIS A 140 8.41 -8.80 -3.03
C HIS A 140 8.94 -7.87 -1.92
N GLY A 141 8.45 -6.61 -1.87
CA GLY A 141 8.83 -5.66 -0.82
C GLY A 141 8.38 -6.12 0.57
N GLY A 142 7.15 -6.60 0.71
CA GLY A 142 6.62 -7.17 1.95
C GLY A 142 7.39 -8.41 2.39
N MET A 143 7.63 -9.35 1.47
CA MET A 143 8.41 -10.57 1.77
C MET A 143 9.85 -10.24 2.14
N ALA A 144 10.49 -9.28 1.46
CA ALA A 144 11.84 -8.81 1.79
C ALA A 144 11.91 -8.12 3.16
N ALA A 145 10.80 -7.55 3.64
CA ALA A 145 10.68 -6.99 4.98
C ALA A 145 10.37 -8.05 6.06
N GLY A 146 10.18 -9.31 5.68
CA GLY A 146 9.91 -10.42 6.57
C GLY A 146 8.43 -10.65 6.90
N CYS A 147 7.50 -10.14 6.08
CA CYS A 147 6.07 -10.44 6.25
C CYS A 147 5.78 -11.93 6.15
N ALA A 148 4.80 -12.39 6.93
CA ALA A 148 4.40 -13.81 6.97
C ALA A 148 3.78 -14.28 5.65
N ASN A 149 3.10 -13.38 4.93
CA ASN A 149 2.49 -13.63 3.63
C ASN A 149 2.27 -12.32 2.88
N ALA A 150 2.09 -12.44 1.55
CA ALA A 150 1.70 -11.33 0.68
C ALA A 150 0.63 -11.81 -0.30
N VAL A 151 -0.32 -10.94 -0.64
CA VAL A 151 -1.46 -11.23 -1.51
C VAL A 151 -1.54 -10.20 -2.63
N LEU A 152 -1.65 -10.66 -3.87
CA LEU A 152 -1.97 -9.81 -5.02
C LEU A 152 -3.49 -9.58 -5.07
N VAL A 153 -3.89 -8.34 -5.28
CA VAL A 153 -5.28 -8.00 -5.61
C VAL A 153 -5.42 -7.71 -7.10
N LEU A 154 -6.58 -8.06 -7.71
CA LEU A 154 -6.81 -7.88 -9.15
C LEU A 154 -7.22 -6.46 -9.52
N THR A 155 -7.50 -5.60 -8.55
CA THR A 155 -7.71 -4.17 -8.77
C THR A 155 -6.43 -3.50 -9.27
N GLY A 156 -6.53 -2.29 -9.80
CA GLY A 156 -5.36 -1.57 -10.33
C GLY A 156 -4.67 -2.33 -11.47
N TYR A 157 -3.38 -2.60 -11.29
CA TYR A 157 -2.56 -3.34 -12.25
C TYR A 157 -2.53 -4.86 -12.00
N GLY A 158 -3.27 -5.37 -11.02
CA GLY A 158 -3.16 -6.75 -10.56
C GLY A 158 -3.43 -7.81 -11.62
N GLU A 159 -4.34 -7.54 -12.57
CA GLU A 159 -4.59 -8.45 -13.70
C GLU A 159 -3.29 -8.71 -14.51
N ASN A 160 -2.44 -7.70 -14.67
CA ASN A 160 -1.19 -7.81 -15.43
C ASN A 160 -0.15 -8.69 -14.71
N ASP A 161 -0.17 -8.70 -13.39
CA ASP A 161 0.80 -9.41 -12.55
C ASP A 161 0.26 -10.76 -12.02
N ALA A 162 -1.02 -11.09 -12.27
CA ALA A 162 -1.70 -12.25 -11.67
C ALA A 162 -1.07 -13.61 -12.03
N GLU A 163 -0.64 -13.80 -13.28
CA GLU A 163 0.00 -15.03 -13.73
C GLU A 163 1.35 -15.22 -13.03
N THR A 164 2.15 -14.15 -12.98
CA THR A 164 3.45 -14.13 -12.29
C THR A 164 3.28 -14.42 -10.81
N ALA A 165 2.32 -13.76 -10.15
CA ALA A 165 2.04 -13.99 -8.73
C ALA A 165 1.69 -15.45 -8.44
N ARG A 166 0.81 -16.06 -9.24
CA ARG A 166 0.47 -17.49 -9.10
C ARG A 166 1.66 -18.39 -9.32
N SER A 167 2.50 -18.11 -10.31
CA SER A 167 3.71 -18.90 -10.63
C SER A 167 4.75 -18.86 -9.50
N GLU A 168 4.80 -17.73 -8.78
CA GLU A 168 5.67 -17.57 -7.60
C GLU A 168 5.01 -18.05 -6.29
N GLY A 169 3.78 -18.58 -6.35
CA GLY A 169 3.07 -19.14 -5.21
C GLY A 169 2.32 -18.11 -4.34
N PHE A 170 2.17 -16.87 -4.81
CA PHE A 170 1.39 -15.88 -4.09
C PHE A 170 -0.11 -16.07 -4.33
N PRO A 171 -0.94 -15.95 -3.27
CA PRO A 171 -2.39 -15.90 -3.40
C PRO A 171 -2.82 -14.66 -4.21
N VAL A 172 -3.86 -14.85 -5.05
CA VAL A 172 -4.47 -13.77 -5.84
C VAL A 172 -5.93 -13.67 -5.44
N LYS A 173 -6.38 -12.46 -5.12
CA LYS A 173 -7.76 -12.16 -4.69
C LYS A 173 -8.37 -11.05 -5.52
N PRO A 174 -9.72 -10.97 -5.61
CA PRO A 174 -10.38 -9.93 -6.39
C PRO A 174 -10.07 -8.51 -5.91
N SER A 175 -10.14 -8.26 -4.59
CA SER A 175 -9.92 -6.94 -3.99
C SER A 175 -9.28 -7.02 -2.60
N VAL A 176 -9.07 -5.86 -2.00
CA VAL A 176 -8.49 -5.74 -0.65
C VAL A 176 -9.35 -6.43 0.40
N LEU A 177 -10.68 -6.42 0.26
CA LEU A 177 -11.59 -7.07 1.22
C LEU A 177 -11.37 -8.58 1.26
N GLU A 178 -11.42 -9.25 0.11
CA GLU A 178 -11.20 -10.70 0.04
C GLU A 178 -9.77 -11.11 0.40
N ALA A 179 -8.79 -10.21 0.15
CA ALA A 179 -7.42 -10.44 0.59
C ALA A 179 -7.31 -10.43 2.12
N VAL A 180 -7.95 -9.47 2.79
CA VAL A 180 -8.00 -9.38 4.26
C VAL A 180 -8.73 -10.59 4.85
N GLU A 181 -9.88 -10.97 4.32
CA GLU A 181 -10.63 -12.15 4.77
C GLU A 181 -9.79 -13.43 4.66
N PHE A 182 -9.14 -13.63 3.52
CA PHE A 182 -8.25 -14.77 3.29
C PHE A 182 -7.10 -14.82 4.31
N LEU A 183 -6.44 -13.69 4.57
CA LEU A 183 -5.30 -13.61 5.49
C LEU A 183 -5.72 -13.77 6.96
N LEU A 184 -6.95 -13.39 7.31
CA LEU A 184 -7.53 -13.61 8.64
C LEU A 184 -8.13 -15.02 8.82
N GLY A 185 -8.12 -15.88 7.78
CA GLY A 185 -8.68 -17.22 7.82
C GLY A 185 -10.20 -17.28 7.89
N LYS A 186 -10.86 -16.33 7.23
CA LYS A 186 -12.33 -16.20 7.18
C LYS A 186 -12.89 -16.50 5.81
#